data_564c36d823e6672c2d91cfc18fb9788a
#
_entry.id   564c36d823e6672c2d91cfc18fb9788a
#
_cell.length_a   1.000
_cell.length_b   1.000
_cell.length_c   1.000
_cell.angle_alpha   90.00
_cell.angle_beta   90.00
_cell.angle_gamma   90.00
#
_symmetry.space_group_name_H-M   'P 1'
#
loop_
_entity.id
_entity.type
_entity.pdbx_description
1 polymer ?
#
loop_
_entity_poly.entity_id
_entity_poly.type
_entity_poly.pdbx_seq_one_letter_code
_entity_poly.pdbx_strand_id
1 'polypeptide(L)'
;IITPGYGMAVAQAQNGVAELTRRLRARGVDVRFGIHPVAGRLPGHMNVLLAEAKVPYDIVLEMDEINDDFGDTAVVLVIGANDTVNPAAAEDPTSPIAGMPVLTVWEADNVV
;
A
#
# COMPACT_ATOMS: atom_id res chain seq x y z
N ILE A 1 4.21 5.02 5.06
CA ILE A 1 3.13 4.13 4.58
C ILE A 1 3.68 3.20 3.50
N ILE A 2 3.34 1.94 3.58
CA ILE A 2 3.69 0.94 2.57
C ILE A 2 2.40 0.53 1.85
N THR A 3 2.40 0.58 0.52
CA THR A 3 1.25 0.20 -0.30
C THR A 3 1.60 -1.05 -1.13
N PRO A 4 1.27 -2.25 -0.63
CA PRO A 4 1.59 -3.48 -1.35
C PRO A 4 0.58 -3.77 -2.45
N GLY A 5 1.02 -4.47 -3.48
CA GLY A 5 0.18 -4.93 -4.57
C GLY A 5 0.49 -6.38 -4.94
N TYR A 6 -0.12 -6.85 -6.04
CA TYR A 6 0.01 -8.24 -6.46
C TYR A 6 1.47 -8.63 -6.73
N GLY A 7 2.31 -7.71 -7.19
CA GLY A 7 3.73 -7.97 -7.43
C GLY A 7 4.47 -8.43 -6.17
N MET A 8 4.07 -7.93 -4.99
CA MET A 8 4.64 -8.42 -3.74
C MET A 8 4.34 -9.90 -3.53
N ALA A 9 3.12 -10.33 -3.84
CA ALA A 9 2.73 -11.74 -3.72
C ALA A 9 3.49 -12.60 -4.74
N VAL A 10 3.60 -12.15 -5.99
CA VAL A 10 4.32 -12.86 -7.05
C VAL A 10 5.79 -13.06 -6.69
N ALA A 11 6.42 -12.02 -6.17
CA ALA A 11 7.83 -12.07 -5.76
C ALA A 11 8.03 -12.76 -4.39
N GLN A 12 6.96 -13.11 -3.70
CA GLN A 12 7.00 -13.65 -2.34
C GLN A 12 7.79 -12.75 -1.38
N ALA A 13 7.61 -11.44 -1.52
CA ALA A 13 8.37 -10.43 -0.80
C ALA A 13 7.75 -10.04 0.56
N GLN A 14 6.60 -10.63 0.93
CA GLN A 14 5.90 -10.26 2.16
C GLN A 14 6.75 -10.45 3.43
N ASN A 15 7.60 -11.45 3.48
CA ASN A 15 8.47 -11.67 4.63
C ASN A 15 9.56 -10.59 4.75
N GLY A 16 10.12 -10.17 3.62
CA GLY A 16 11.10 -9.07 3.57
C GLY A 16 10.46 -7.74 3.96
N VAL A 17 9.24 -7.51 3.51
CA VAL A 17 8.47 -6.31 3.87
C VAL A 17 8.17 -6.29 5.37
N ALA A 18 7.79 -7.44 5.93
CA ALA A 18 7.54 -7.57 7.37
C ALA A 18 8.81 -7.30 8.19
N GLU A 19 9.96 -7.80 7.73
CA GLU A 19 11.24 -7.54 8.39
C GLU A 19 11.61 -6.06 8.36
N LEU A 20 11.43 -5.41 7.20
CA LEU A 20 11.64 -3.97 7.08
C LEU A 20 10.76 -3.19 8.05
N THR A 21 9.49 -3.59 8.16
CA THR A 21 8.53 -2.96 9.08
C THR A 21 9.02 -3.08 10.52
N ARG A 22 9.46 -4.27 10.94
CA ARG A 22 9.98 -4.47 12.29
C ARG A 22 11.18 -3.57 12.58
N ARG A 23 12.11 -3.47 11.64
CA ARG A 23 13.32 -2.65 11.80
C ARG A 23 13.01 -1.16 11.87
N LEU A 24 12.10 -0.68 11.05
CA LEU A 24 11.69 0.73 11.08
C LEU A 24 10.97 1.07 12.38
N ARG A 25 10.07 0.21 12.84
CA ARG A 25 9.37 0.44 14.10
C ARG A 25 10.31 0.41 15.30
N ALA A 26 11.33 -0.44 15.27
CA ALA A 26 12.33 -0.49 16.31
C ALA A 26 13.13 0.82 16.42
N ARG A 27 13.16 1.61 15.34
CA ARG A 27 13.82 2.93 15.32
C ARG A 27 12.86 4.08 15.61
N GLY A 28 11.63 3.79 16.00
CA GLY A 28 10.63 4.81 16.33
C GLY A 28 9.87 5.37 15.13
N VAL A 29 9.97 4.74 13.95
CA VAL A 29 9.23 5.16 12.76
C VAL A 29 7.80 4.64 12.84
N ASP A 30 6.82 5.51 12.57
CA ASP A 30 5.42 5.12 12.45
C ASP A 30 5.20 4.50 11.07
N VAL A 31 5.03 3.19 11.02
CA VAL A 31 4.82 2.43 9.79
C VAL A 31 3.37 1.96 9.72
N ARG A 32 2.71 2.25 8.61
CA ARG A 32 1.35 1.78 8.32
C ARG A 32 1.30 1.22 6.92
N PHE A 33 0.36 0.30 6.70
CA PHE A 33 0.08 -0.26 5.39
C PHE A 33 -1.23 0.30 4.86
N GLY A 34 -1.26 0.66 3.58
CA GLY A 34 -2.48 1.07 2.89
C GLY A 34 -2.87 0.03 1.87
N ILE A 35 -4.05 -0.58 2.03
CA ILE A 35 -4.51 -1.69 1.21
C ILE A 35 -5.65 -1.23 0.30
N HIS A 36 -5.45 -1.36 -1.00
CA HIS A 36 -6.51 -1.10 -1.98
C HIS A 36 -7.50 -2.29 -1.98
N PRO A 37 -8.80 -2.04 -2.13
CA PRO A 37 -9.81 -3.12 -2.11
C PRO A 37 -9.59 -4.21 -3.14
N VAL A 38 -8.98 -3.88 -4.29
CA VAL A 38 -8.71 -4.86 -5.36
C VAL A 38 -7.23 -5.20 -5.49
N ALA A 39 -6.41 -4.88 -4.48
CA ALA A 39 -5.01 -5.28 -4.48
C ALA A 39 -4.90 -6.81 -4.42
N GLY A 40 -4.06 -7.37 -5.29
CA GLY A 40 -3.94 -8.82 -5.42
C GLY A 40 -5.00 -9.41 -6.33
N ARG A 41 -5.30 -10.69 -6.13
CA ARG A 41 -6.22 -11.48 -6.95
C ARG A 41 -7.58 -11.69 -6.31
N LEU A 42 -7.67 -11.56 -4.99
CA LEU A 42 -8.87 -11.85 -4.21
C LEU A 42 -9.07 -10.74 -3.18
N PRO A 43 -10.31 -10.46 -2.78
CA PRO A 43 -10.55 -9.55 -1.64
C PRO A 43 -9.81 -10.04 -0.41
N GLY A 44 -9.08 -9.15 0.24
CA GLY A 44 -8.29 -9.49 1.43
C GLY A 44 -6.99 -10.23 1.17
N HIS A 45 -6.58 -10.41 -0.09
CA HIS A 45 -5.36 -11.14 -0.45
C HIS A 45 -4.11 -10.57 0.26
N MET A 46 -3.92 -9.25 0.19
CA MET A 46 -2.76 -8.61 0.84
C MET A 46 -2.84 -8.74 2.36
N ASN A 47 -4.04 -8.62 2.92
CA ASN A 47 -4.24 -8.76 4.37
C ASN A 47 -3.82 -10.14 4.87
N VAL A 48 -4.17 -11.20 4.14
CA VAL A 48 -3.78 -12.57 4.49
C VAL A 48 -2.26 -12.74 4.42
N LEU A 49 -1.62 -12.26 3.36
CA LEU A 49 -0.16 -12.38 3.21
C LEU A 49 0.58 -11.65 4.33
N LEU A 50 0.14 -10.45 4.68
CA LEU A 50 0.75 -9.68 5.76
C LEU A 50 0.53 -10.35 7.11
N ALA A 51 -0.64 -10.94 7.35
CA ALA A 51 -0.93 -11.67 8.57
C ALA A 51 -0.03 -12.91 8.69
N GLU A 52 0.16 -13.65 7.60
CA GLU A 52 1.06 -14.81 7.56
C GLU A 52 2.51 -14.41 7.83
N ALA A 53 2.92 -13.23 7.36
CA ALA A 53 4.25 -12.68 7.61
C ALA A 53 4.38 -12.04 9.00
N LYS A 54 3.33 -12.10 9.82
CA LYS A 54 3.28 -11.60 11.20
C LYS A 54 3.37 -10.08 11.32
N VAL A 55 2.85 -9.36 10.33
CA VAL A 55 2.68 -7.92 10.43
C VAL A 55 1.53 -7.64 11.41
N PRO A 56 1.71 -6.72 12.40
CA PRO A 56 0.64 -6.41 13.33
C PRO A 56 -0.63 -5.93 12.63
N TYR A 57 -1.75 -6.49 13.02
CA TYR A 57 -3.05 -6.20 12.41
C TYR A 57 -3.44 -4.71 12.50
N ASP A 58 -3.09 -4.07 13.59
CA ASP A 58 -3.49 -2.69 13.87
C ASP A 58 -2.81 -1.64 12.97
N ILE A 59 -1.76 -2.00 12.23
CA ILE A 59 -1.10 -1.10 11.28
C ILE A 59 -1.46 -1.37 9.83
N VAL A 60 -2.34 -2.34 9.57
CA VAL A 60 -2.82 -2.66 8.21
C VAL A 60 -4.18 -1.99 8.03
N LEU A 61 -4.22 -0.90 7.26
CA LEU A 61 -5.40 -0.07 7.08
C LEU A 61 -5.94 -0.18 5.67
N GLU A 62 -7.26 -0.12 5.54
CA GLU A 62 -7.91 -0.08 4.24
C GLU A 62 -7.78 1.31 3.60
N MET A 63 -7.98 1.38 2.28
CA MET A 63 -7.86 2.62 1.51
C MET A 63 -8.70 3.76 2.13
N ASP A 64 -9.92 3.47 2.56
CA ASP A 64 -10.81 4.49 3.14
C ASP A 64 -10.24 5.09 4.43
N GLU A 65 -9.44 4.31 5.16
CA GLU A 65 -8.84 4.74 6.42
C GLU A 65 -7.56 5.52 6.21
N ILE A 66 -6.80 5.20 5.14
CA ILE A 66 -5.44 5.69 4.94
C ILE A 66 -5.33 6.86 3.96
N ASN A 67 -6.28 7.00 3.01
CA ASN A 67 -6.15 7.98 1.93
C ASN A 67 -5.98 9.42 2.42
N ASP A 68 -6.62 9.78 3.51
CA ASP A 68 -6.52 11.13 4.05
C ASP A 68 -5.18 11.40 4.75
N ASP A 69 -4.41 10.35 5.04
CA ASP A 69 -3.13 10.47 5.75
C ASP A 69 -1.94 10.66 4.83
N PHE A 70 -2.09 10.49 3.51
CA PHE A 70 -0.96 10.63 2.58
C PHE A 70 -0.36 12.03 2.58
N GLY A 71 -1.17 13.07 2.74
CA GLY A 71 -0.69 14.44 2.79
C GLY A 71 0.25 14.72 3.97
N ASP A 72 0.13 13.95 5.05
CA ASP A 72 0.96 14.06 6.25
C ASP A 72 2.07 13.02 6.30
N THR A 73 2.27 12.27 5.22
CA THR A 73 3.22 11.16 5.16
C THR A 73 4.56 11.61 4.55
N ALA A 74 5.66 11.30 5.23
CA ALA A 74 6.99 11.66 4.74
C ALA A 74 7.43 10.77 3.56
N VAL A 75 7.21 9.46 3.66
CA VAL A 75 7.63 8.51 2.63
C VAL A 75 6.56 7.45 2.42
N VAL A 76 6.28 7.14 1.15
CA VAL A 76 5.46 6.00 0.74
C VAL A 76 6.33 5.04 -0.04
N LEU A 77 6.29 3.75 0.35
CA LEU A 77 6.92 2.67 -0.42
C LEU A 77 5.84 1.91 -1.18
N VAL A 78 5.92 1.94 -2.50
CA VAL A 78 5.01 1.19 -3.37
C VAL A 78 5.71 -0.13 -3.75
N ILE A 79 5.12 -1.24 -3.34
CA ILE A 79 5.74 -2.55 -3.51
C ILE A 79 4.82 -3.46 -4.32
N GLY A 80 5.12 -3.60 -5.61
CA GLY A 80 4.37 -4.47 -6.50
C GLY A 80 2.96 -3.99 -6.84
N ALA A 81 2.68 -2.69 -6.67
CA ALA A 81 1.43 -2.07 -7.06
C ALA A 81 1.62 -1.21 -8.31
N ASN A 82 0.55 -1.02 -9.08
CA ASN A 82 0.58 -0.17 -10.26
C ASN A 82 -0.73 0.61 -10.40
N ASP A 83 -1.79 -0.03 -10.90
CA ASP A 83 -3.06 0.66 -11.16
C ASP A 83 -3.68 1.26 -9.89
N THR A 84 -3.51 0.61 -8.76
CA THR A 84 -4.09 1.04 -7.47
C THR A 84 -3.50 2.35 -6.95
N VAL A 85 -2.37 2.79 -7.50
CA VAL A 85 -1.69 4.04 -7.14
C VAL A 85 -1.50 4.98 -8.33
N ASN A 86 -2.09 4.67 -9.48
CA ASN A 86 -1.89 5.43 -10.69
C ASN A 86 -2.84 6.64 -10.74
N PRO A 87 -2.33 7.88 -10.77
CA PRO A 87 -3.19 9.07 -10.82
C PRO A 87 -4.03 9.17 -12.09
N ALA A 88 -3.72 8.44 -13.15
CA ALA A 88 -4.51 8.45 -14.39
C ALA A 88 -5.96 8.00 -14.15
N ALA A 89 -6.23 7.18 -13.13
CA ALA A 89 -7.59 6.78 -12.78
C ALA A 89 -8.47 7.98 -12.40
N ALA A 90 -7.89 9.01 -11.80
CA ALA A 90 -8.61 10.20 -11.37
C ALA A 90 -8.50 11.35 -12.38
N GLU A 91 -7.41 11.42 -13.14
CA GLU A 91 -7.05 12.59 -13.94
C GLU A 91 -7.23 12.41 -15.46
N ASP A 92 -7.18 11.17 -15.95
CA ASP A 92 -7.26 10.87 -17.37
C ASP A 92 -8.55 10.10 -17.69
N PRO A 93 -9.59 10.77 -18.26
CA PRO A 93 -10.85 10.10 -18.59
C PRO A 93 -10.73 9.07 -19.72
N THR A 94 -9.63 9.08 -20.46
CA THR A 94 -9.40 8.11 -21.55
C THR A 94 -8.64 6.87 -21.09
N SER A 95 -8.16 6.85 -19.85
CA SER A 95 -7.45 5.71 -19.27
C SER A 95 -8.37 4.51 -19.10
N PRO A 96 -7.89 3.26 -19.35
CA PRO A 96 -8.65 2.05 -19.07
C PRO A 96 -9.10 1.92 -17.59
N ILE A 97 -8.42 2.62 -16.68
CA ILE A 97 -8.74 2.60 -15.25
C ILE A 97 -9.47 3.88 -14.80
N ALA A 98 -9.96 4.69 -15.73
CA ALA A 98 -10.65 5.94 -15.41
C ALA A 98 -11.83 5.70 -14.46
N GLY A 99 -11.91 6.51 -13.41
CA GLY A 99 -12.96 6.41 -12.40
C GLY A 99 -12.73 5.39 -11.30
N MET A 100 -11.68 4.58 -11.38
CA MET A 100 -11.32 3.65 -10.31
C MET A 100 -10.79 4.43 -9.10
N PRO A 101 -11.30 4.20 -7.87
CA PRO A 101 -10.68 4.77 -6.68
C PRO A 101 -9.25 4.27 -6.53
N VAL A 102 -8.34 5.16 -6.15
CA VAL A 102 -6.92 4.83 -5.99
C VAL A 102 -6.38 5.35 -4.66
N LEU A 103 -5.27 4.74 -4.22
CA LEU A 103 -4.48 5.26 -3.10
C LEU A 103 -3.75 6.52 -3.58
N THR A 104 -3.96 7.64 -2.89
CA THR A 104 -3.45 8.95 -3.31
C THR A 104 -2.00 9.18 -2.85
N VAL A 105 -1.12 8.24 -3.18
CA VAL A 105 0.27 8.21 -2.72
C VAL A 105 1.07 9.45 -3.12
N TRP A 106 0.72 10.09 -4.23
CA TRP A 106 1.43 11.28 -4.72
C TRP A 106 1.28 12.50 -3.81
N GLU A 107 0.37 12.47 -2.85
CA GLU A 107 0.22 13.54 -1.86
C GLU A 107 1.29 13.50 -0.77
N ALA A 108 2.01 12.39 -0.63
CA ALA A 108 3.12 12.26 0.31
C ALA A 108 4.35 13.07 -0.15
N ASP A 109 5.23 13.38 0.78
CA ASP A 109 6.45 14.13 0.48
C ASP A 109 7.37 13.37 -0.48
N ASN A 110 7.49 12.06 -0.30
CA ASN A 110 8.34 11.19 -1.13
C ASN A 110 7.61 9.87 -1.43
N VAL A 111 7.72 9.41 -2.67
CA VAL A 111 7.15 8.11 -3.11
C VAL A 111 8.26 7.30 -3.77
N VAL A 112 8.43 6.08 -3.33
CA VAL A 112 9.45 5.15 -3.84
C VAL A 112 8.79 3.92 -4.43
#